data_9c46585efd4e1f6f9de04bc00ba925dc
#
_entry.id   9c46585efd4e1f6f9de04bc00ba925dc
#
_cell.length_a   1.000
_cell.length_b   1.000
_cell.length_c   1.000
_cell.angle_alpha   90.00
_cell.angle_beta   90.00
_cell.angle_gamma   90.00
#
_symmetry.space_group_name_H-M   'P 1'
#
loop_
_entity.id
_entity.type
_entity.pdbx_description
1 polymer ?
#
loop_
_entity_poly.entity_id
_entity_poly.type
_entity_poly.pdbx_seq_one_letter_code
_entity_poly.pdbx_strand_id
1 'polypeptide(L)'
;AGWHGCMGDSFRNNVNYQFMVGGQWVAHPDGIIDYTVNITSDDPIVAGLGDFQMHSEQYYMHTDPGNEVLATTVLAGIESSPWVNGTVMPVVWKRQWGKGRVFYSSLGHVAVDFDVPEAREIQRRGMLWASR
;
A
#
# COMPACT_ATOMS: atom_id res chain seq x y z
N ALA A 1 -1.92 7.38 10.29
CA ALA A 1 -1.83 6.07 9.65
C ALA A 1 -3.20 5.65 9.09
N GLY A 2 -3.19 4.93 8.02
CA GLY A 2 -4.39 4.38 7.41
C GLY A 2 -4.07 3.29 6.40
N TRP A 3 -5.11 2.69 5.88
CA TRP A 3 -4.94 1.60 4.93
C TRP A 3 -6.05 1.62 3.86
N HIS A 4 -5.79 0.95 2.76
CA HIS A 4 -6.70 0.71 1.65
C HIS A 4 -7.46 1.97 1.23
N GLY A 5 -8.72 1.86 0.86
CA GLY A 5 -9.55 2.98 0.41
C GLY A 5 -9.83 4.02 1.47
N CYS A 6 -9.79 3.68 2.77
CA CYS A 6 -10.09 4.65 3.83
C CYS A 6 -9.06 5.81 3.88
N MET A 7 -7.86 5.60 3.36
CA MET A 7 -6.84 6.64 3.25
C MET A 7 -6.36 6.86 1.81
N GLY A 8 -6.27 5.81 1.00
CA GLY A 8 -5.75 5.91 -0.37
C GLY A 8 -6.77 6.43 -1.39
N ASP A 9 -8.06 6.21 -1.18
CA ASP A 9 -9.15 6.64 -2.07
C ASP A 9 -9.91 7.86 -1.53
N SER A 10 -9.95 8.04 -0.21
CA SER A 10 -10.59 9.19 0.42
C SER A 10 -9.94 10.50 -0.01
N PHE A 11 -10.76 11.53 -0.25
CA PHE A 11 -10.31 12.88 -0.60
C PHE A 11 -9.35 12.94 -1.79
N ARG A 12 -9.42 12.01 -2.74
CA ARG A 12 -8.46 11.93 -3.86
C ARG A 12 -8.39 13.16 -4.74
N ASN A 13 -9.37 14.06 -4.70
CA ASN A 13 -9.35 15.34 -5.40
C ASN A 13 -8.72 16.48 -4.57
N ASN A 14 -8.30 16.21 -3.32
CA ASN A 14 -7.66 17.19 -2.45
C ASN A 14 -6.13 17.08 -2.54
N VAL A 15 -5.51 18.06 -3.17
CA VAL A 15 -4.06 18.09 -3.41
C VAL A 15 -3.25 18.03 -2.11
N ASN A 16 -3.67 18.77 -1.07
CA ASN A 16 -2.96 18.76 0.21
C ASN A 16 -3.05 17.38 0.90
N TYR A 17 -4.19 16.71 0.75
CA TYR A 17 -4.36 15.36 1.27
C TYR A 17 -3.47 14.36 0.54
N GLN A 18 -3.37 14.46 -0.80
CA GLN A 18 -2.45 13.62 -1.60
C GLN A 18 -0.99 13.82 -1.20
N PHE A 19 -0.57 15.07 -0.99
CA PHE A 19 0.79 15.35 -0.47
C PHE A 19 1.02 14.74 0.90
N MET A 20 0.01 14.79 1.78
CA MET A 20 0.12 14.20 3.11
C MET A 20 0.23 12.67 3.04
N VAL A 21 -0.65 12.02 2.29
CA VAL A 21 -0.69 10.55 2.19
C VAL A 21 0.47 10.01 1.37
N GLY A 22 0.91 10.73 0.34
CA GLY A 22 1.95 10.30 -0.60
C GLY A 22 1.41 9.45 -1.74
N GLY A 23 0.13 9.50 -2.03
CA GLY A 23 -0.47 8.80 -3.14
C GLY A 23 -1.98 8.88 -3.17
N GLN A 24 -2.55 8.39 -4.28
CA GLN A 24 -3.99 8.25 -4.43
C GLN A 24 -4.32 7.01 -5.25
N TRP A 25 -5.42 6.39 -4.92
CA TRP A 25 -6.00 5.29 -5.69
C TRP A 25 -6.43 5.75 -7.08
N VAL A 26 -6.18 4.90 -8.06
CA VAL A 26 -6.62 5.09 -9.45
C VAL A 26 -7.59 3.98 -9.85
N ALA A 27 -7.19 2.72 -9.64
CA ALA A 27 -7.98 1.55 -10.01
C ALA A 27 -7.52 0.29 -9.24
N HIS A 28 -8.32 -0.76 -9.34
CA HIS A 28 -7.94 -2.16 -9.08
C HIS A 28 -8.35 -2.97 -10.32
N PRO A 29 -7.49 -2.99 -11.38
CA PRO A 29 -7.89 -3.41 -12.73
C PRO A 29 -8.52 -4.80 -12.80
N ASP A 30 -8.06 -5.73 -11.98
CA ASP A 30 -8.47 -7.15 -11.98
C ASP A 30 -9.48 -7.48 -10.86
N GLY A 31 -9.92 -6.48 -10.07
CA GLY A 31 -10.76 -6.72 -8.90
C GLY A 31 -10.04 -7.47 -7.79
N ILE A 32 -10.66 -8.53 -7.27
CA ILE A 32 -10.07 -9.39 -6.23
C ILE A 32 -9.31 -10.52 -6.91
N ILE A 33 -8.00 -10.58 -6.67
CA ILE A 33 -7.09 -11.56 -7.27
C ILE A 33 -6.06 -12.08 -6.26
N ASP A 34 -5.37 -13.15 -6.63
CA ASP A 34 -4.17 -13.60 -5.94
C ASP A 34 -2.95 -12.84 -6.45
N TYR A 35 -2.16 -12.27 -5.55
CA TYR A 35 -0.93 -11.57 -5.89
C TYR A 35 0.12 -11.65 -4.80
N THR A 36 1.38 -11.45 -5.18
CA THR A 36 2.50 -11.42 -4.25
C THR A 36 2.78 -10.00 -3.79
N VAL A 37 2.98 -9.85 -2.49
CA VAL A 37 3.58 -8.65 -1.87
C VAL A 37 5.05 -8.94 -1.61
N ASN A 38 5.93 -8.13 -2.18
CA ASN A 38 7.37 -8.27 -2.07
C ASN A 38 7.90 -7.29 -1.02
N ILE A 39 8.62 -7.77 -0.02
CA ILE A 39 9.29 -6.94 0.97
C ILE A 39 10.56 -6.35 0.35
N THR A 40 10.66 -5.03 0.33
CA THR A 40 11.73 -4.31 -0.38
C THR A 40 12.61 -3.46 0.54
N SER A 41 12.45 -3.59 1.87
CA SER A 41 13.15 -2.79 2.88
C SER A 41 13.49 -3.65 4.09
N ASP A 42 14.47 -3.21 4.88
CA ASP A 42 14.81 -3.73 6.20
C ASP A 42 14.26 -2.86 7.36
N ASP A 43 13.37 -1.93 7.03
CA ASP A 43 12.73 -1.05 8.00
C ASP A 43 12.04 -1.84 9.13
N PRO A 44 12.07 -1.37 10.39
CA PRO A 44 11.44 -2.06 11.52
C PRO A 44 9.97 -2.43 11.33
N ILE A 45 9.24 -1.73 10.43
CA ILE A 45 7.83 -2.06 10.14
C ILE A 45 7.73 -3.41 9.41
N VAL A 46 8.69 -3.73 8.55
CA VAL A 46 8.70 -4.96 7.74
C VAL A 46 9.82 -5.94 8.12
N ALA A 47 10.70 -5.56 9.03
CA ALA A 47 11.86 -6.38 9.42
C ALA A 47 11.44 -7.79 9.87
N GLY A 48 12.13 -8.80 9.33
CA GLY A 48 11.91 -10.21 9.62
C GLY A 48 10.68 -10.82 8.93
N LEU A 49 9.98 -10.07 8.07
CA LEU A 49 8.93 -10.59 7.20
C LEU A 49 9.54 -10.97 5.85
N GLY A 50 9.05 -12.06 5.25
CA GLY A 50 9.34 -12.43 3.86
C GLY A 50 8.23 -11.98 2.92
N ASP A 51 8.42 -12.22 1.62
CA ASP A 51 7.37 -12.05 0.63
C ASP A 51 6.17 -12.94 0.95
N PHE A 52 4.97 -12.45 0.69
CA PHE A 52 3.74 -13.17 1.05
C PHE A 52 2.64 -13.02 -0.01
N GLN A 53 1.63 -13.88 0.08
CA GLN A 53 0.48 -13.88 -0.83
C GLN A 53 -0.70 -13.15 -0.22
N MET A 54 -1.42 -12.42 -1.08
CA MET A 54 -2.71 -11.81 -0.77
C MET A 54 -3.76 -12.33 -1.76
N HIS A 55 -5.00 -12.43 -1.27
CA HIS A 55 -6.18 -12.61 -2.09
C HIS A 55 -7.11 -11.42 -1.84
N SER A 56 -6.95 -10.36 -2.60
CA SER A 56 -7.62 -9.07 -2.35
C SER A 56 -7.62 -8.19 -3.60
N GLU A 57 -8.12 -6.96 -3.47
CA GLU A 57 -7.94 -5.93 -4.49
C GLU A 57 -6.46 -5.52 -4.59
N GLN A 58 -5.88 -5.67 -5.77
CA GLN A 58 -4.53 -5.15 -6.07
C GLN A 58 -4.64 -3.73 -6.62
N TYR A 59 -4.22 -2.75 -5.83
CA TYR A 59 -4.34 -1.34 -6.21
C TYR A 59 -3.28 -0.89 -7.22
N TYR A 60 -3.76 -0.18 -8.24
CA TYR A 60 -2.95 0.73 -9.03
C TYR A 60 -3.12 2.15 -8.45
N MET A 61 -2.01 2.80 -8.10
CA MET A 61 -2.01 4.11 -7.43
C MET A 61 -1.06 5.07 -8.14
N HIS A 62 -1.38 6.36 -8.12
CA HIS A 62 -0.35 7.37 -8.30
C HIS A 62 0.35 7.57 -6.97
N THR A 63 1.68 7.51 -6.96
CA THR A 63 2.48 7.59 -5.74
C THR A 63 3.54 8.69 -5.83
N ASP A 64 3.79 9.34 -4.71
CA ASP A 64 4.79 10.39 -4.57
C ASP A 64 6.20 9.78 -4.52
N PRO A 65 7.17 10.28 -5.32
CA PRO A 65 8.54 9.77 -5.30
C PRO A 65 9.28 10.02 -3.97
N GLY A 66 8.76 10.90 -3.11
CA GLY A 66 9.29 11.13 -1.76
C GLY A 66 8.86 10.11 -0.71
N ASN A 67 8.10 9.07 -1.08
CA ASN A 67 7.72 8.00 -0.16
C ASN A 67 8.92 7.08 0.13
N GLU A 68 9.08 6.69 1.38
CA GLU A 68 9.93 5.57 1.77
C GLU A 68 9.12 4.27 1.62
N VAL A 69 9.32 3.60 0.49
CA VAL A 69 8.60 2.38 0.12
C VAL A 69 9.16 1.18 0.87
N LEU A 70 8.29 0.42 1.52
CA LEU A 70 8.64 -0.74 2.35
C LEU A 70 8.27 -2.08 1.71
N ALA A 71 7.22 -2.08 0.89
CA ALA A 71 6.79 -3.26 0.14
C ALA A 71 6.15 -2.85 -1.19
N THR A 72 6.26 -3.74 -2.17
CA THR A 72 5.74 -3.55 -3.53
C THR A 72 4.95 -4.78 -4.00
N THR A 73 4.22 -4.62 -5.10
CA THR A 73 3.67 -5.72 -5.89
C THR A 73 3.93 -5.47 -7.37
N VAL A 74 3.84 -6.51 -8.21
CA VAL A 74 3.95 -6.38 -9.65
C VAL A 74 2.58 -6.64 -10.27
N LEU A 75 2.06 -5.66 -11.02
CA LEU A 75 0.79 -5.84 -11.70
C LEU A 75 0.97 -6.69 -12.96
N ALA A 76 0.06 -7.64 -13.15
CA ALA A 76 -0.11 -8.29 -14.44
C ALA A 76 -1.03 -7.44 -15.32
N GLY A 77 -0.75 -7.36 -16.61
CA GLY A 77 -1.66 -6.72 -17.56
C GLY A 77 -2.84 -7.64 -17.86
N ILE A 78 -4.04 -7.06 -17.92
CA ILE A 78 -5.23 -7.73 -18.42
C ILE A 78 -5.66 -7.13 -19.75
N GLU A 79 -6.57 -7.79 -20.46
CA GLU A 79 -7.05 -7.34 -21.77
C GLU A 79 -7.57 -5.90 -21.75
N SER A 80 -8.29 -5.51 -20.68
CA SER A 80 -8.83 -4.15 -20.52
C SER A 80 -7.80 -3.11 -20.04
N SER A 81 -6.64 -3.54 -19.54
CA SER A 81 -5.59 -2.68 -18.97
C SER A 81 -4.19 -3.23 -19.27
N PRO A 82 -3.84 -3.51 -20.54
CA PRO A 82 -2.55 -4.13 -20.85
C PRO A 82 -1.33 -3.25 -20.51
N TRP A 83 -1.54 -1.94 -20.40
CA TRP A 83 -0.50 -0.97 -20.09
C TRP A 83 0.02 -1.03 -18.65
N VAL A 84 -0.69 -1.71 -17.73
CA VAL A 84 -0.18 -1.87 -16.34
C VAL A 84 0.78 -3.04 -16.21
N ASN A 85 0.92 -3.88 -17.23
CA ASN A 85 1.74 -5.09 -17.18
C ASN A 85 3.19 -4.78 -16.79
N GLY A 86 3.68 -5.48 -15.78
CA GLY A 86 5.05 -5.34 -15.28
C GLY A 86 5.28 -4.09 -14.42
N THR A 87 4.22 -3.30 -14.15
CA THR A 87 4.35 -2.14 -13.27
C THR A 87 4.64 -2.60 -11.83
N VAL A 88 5.77 -2.13 -11.29
CA VAL A 88 6.10 -2.31 -9.87
C VAL A 88 5.38 -1.23 -9.08
N MET A 89 4.41 -1.63 -8.28
CA MET A 89 3.52 -0.73 -7.54
C MET A 89 3.84 -0.75 -6.04
N PRO A 90 4.11 0.43 -5.42
CA PRO A 90 4.19 0.53 -3.97
C PRO A 90 2.90 0.07 -3.29
N VAL A 91 3.03 -0.79 -2.29
CA VAL A 91 1.92 -1.33 -1.48
C VAL A 91 1.94 -0.75 -0.08
N VAL A 92 3.13 -0.60 0.49
CA VAL A 92 3.32 -0.07 1.84
C VAL A 92 4.39 1.01 1.79
N TRP A 93 4.11 2.15 2.41
CA TRP A 93 5.09 3.21 2.56
C TRP A 93 4.90 4.03 3.83
N LYS A 94 5.93 4.75 4.18
CA LYS A 94 5.91 5.79 5.22
C LYS A 94 6.50 7.09 4.71
N ARG A 95 6.18 8.19 5.37
CA ARG A 95 6.73 9.51 5.08
C ARG A 95 6.56 10.47 6.26
N GLN A 96 7.17 11.63 6.14
CA GLN A 96 6.96 12.74 7.05
C GLN A 96 5.99 13.76 6.43
N TRP A 97 5.13 14.34 7.23
CA TRP A 97 4.29 15.48 6.88
C TRP A 97 4.37 16.53 7.97
N GLY A 98 5.11 17.61 7.72
CA GLY A 98 5.49 18.56 8.77
C GLY A 98 6.25 17.86 9.89
N LYS A 99 5.73 17.93 11.10
CA LYS A 99 6.27 17.22 12.29
C LYS A 99 5.64 15.83 12.49
N GLY A 100 4.64 15.49 11.69
CA GLY A 100 3.90 14.24 11.81
C GLY A 100 4.46 13.10 10.98
N ARG A 101 4.11 11.87 11.36
CA ARG A 101 4.46 10.64 10.68
C ARG A 101 3.24 10.10 9.94
N VAL A 102 3.41 9.71 8.70
CA VAL A 102 2.35 9.13 7.88
C VAL A 102 2.77 7.73 7.46
N PHE A 103 1.92 6.77 7.77
CA PHE A 103 2.02 5.38 7.32
C PHE A 103 0.80 5.03 6.48
N TYR A 104 1.02 4.39 5.36
CA TYR A 104 -0.02 3.89 4.47
C TYR A 104 0.27 2.44 4.04
N SER A 105 -0.79 1.65 3.95
CA SER A 105 -0.79 0.32 3.33
C SER A 105 -1.99 0.20 2.39
N SER A 106 -1.80 -0.27 1.18
CA SER A 106 -2.90 -0.55 0.24
C SER A 106 -3.60 -1.89 0.51
N LEU A 107 -3.16 -2.65 1.52
CA LEU A 107 -3.75 -3.92 1.93
C LEU A 107 -4.99 -3.70 2.79
N GLY A 108 -5.89 -4.70 2.85
CA GLY A 108 -7.00 -4.71 3.79
C GLY A 108 -8.32 -4.17 3.22
N HIS A 109 -8.74 -4.67 2.06
CA HIS A 109 -10.06 -4.40 1.49
C HIS A 109 -11.19 -4.86 2.43
N VAL A 110 -11.04 -6.04 2.99
CA VAL A 110 -11.97 -6.62 3.98
C VAL A 110 -11.21 -7.14 5.20
N ALA A 111 -11.91 -7.33 6.31
CA ALA A 111 -11.29 -7.72 7.58
C ALA A 111 -10.49 -9.03 7.50
N VAL A 112 -10.96 -9.99 6.70
CA VAL A 112 -10.31 -11.29 6.51
C VAL A 112 -8.92 -11.18 5.85
N ASP A 113 -8.63 -10.11 5.13
CA ASP A 113 -7.30 -9.86 4.56
C ASP A 113 -6.21 -9.80 5.64
N PHE A 114 -6.60 -9.40 6.85
CA PHE A 114 -5.70 -9.37 8.01
C PHE A 114 -5.57 -10.72 8.74
N ASP A 115 -6.18 -11.79 8.23
CA ASP A 115 -5.84 -13.17 8.64
C ASP A 115 -4.48 -13.60 8.06
N VAL A 116 -4.00 -12.90 7.01
CA VAL A 116 -2.62 -13.00 6.53
C VAL A 116 -1.69 -12.38 7.59
N PRO A 117 -0.83 -13.16 8.25
CA PRO A 117 -0.05 -12.69 9.41
C PRO A 117 0.85 -11.50 9.08
N GLU A 118 1.48 -11.51 7.90
CA GLU A 118 2.38 -10.46 7.44
C GLU A 118 1.61 -9.13 7.24
N ALA A 119 0.46 -9.17 6.58
CA ALA A 119 -0.37 -8.00 6.35
C ALA A 119 -0.83 -7.38 7.68
N ARG A 120 -1.28 -8.22 8.63
CA ARG A 120 -1.68 -7.78 9.97
C ARG A 120 -0.52 -7.16 10.74
N GLU A 121 0.66 -7.79 10.70
CA GLU A 121 1.83 -7.32 11.44
C GLU A 121 2.37 -6.00 10.86
N ILE A 122 2.42 -5.84 9.54
CA ILE A 122 2.76 -4.58 8.86
C ILE A 122 1.82 -3.46 9.32
N GLN A 123 0.51 -3.72 9.28
CA GLN A 123 -0.47 -2.73 9.70
C GLN A 123 -0.30 -2.34 11.17
N ARG A 124 -0.14 -3.31 12.07
CA ARG A 124 0.09 -3.09 13.50
C ARG A 124 1.34 -2.25 13.75
N ARG A 125 2.48 -2.61 13.15
CA ARG A 125 3.75 -1.91 13.32
C ARG A 125 3.69 -0.50 12.73
N GLY A 126 3.09 -0.33 11.56
CA GLY A 126 2.92 0.96 10.91
C GLY A 126 2.07 1.94 11.73
N MET A 127 0.96 1.46 12.28
CA MET A 127 0.12 2.27 13.18
C MET A 127 0.88 2.68 14.45
N LEU A 128 1.62 1.76 15.07
CA LEU A 128 2.44 2.07 16.25
C LEU A 128 3.56 3.06 15.92
N TRP A 129 4.21 2.93 14.76
CA TRP A 129 5.24 3.87 14.33
C TRP A 129 4.67 5.28 14.12
N ALA A 130 3.49 5.39 13.51
CA ALA A 130 2.86 6.68 13.25
C ALA A 130 2.27 7.36 14.51
N SER A 131 2.04 6.61 15.59
CA SER A 131 1.46 7.12 16.85
C SER A 131 2.48 7.71 17.82
N ARG A 132 3.78 7.65 17.52
CA ARG A 132 4.89 8.05 18.44
C ARG A 132 5.49 9.39 18.12
#